data_7dae5ccd9bd5ad117f22e522b5b21ac2
#
_entry.id   7dae5ccd9bd5ad117f22e522b5b21ac2
#
_cell.length_a   1.000
_cell.length_b   1.000
_cell.length_c   1.000
_cell.angle_alpha   90.00
_cell.angle_beta   90.00
_cell.angle_gamma   90.00
#
_symmetry.space_group_name_H-M   'P 1'
#
loop_
_entity.id
_entity.type
_entity.pdbx_description
1 polymer ?
#
loop_
_entity_poly.entity_id
_entity_poly.type
_entity_poly.pdbx_seq_one_letter_code
_entity_poly.pdbx_strand_id
1 'polypeptide(L)'
;MEINKKTRNQSFDQVAGICIIFMIFTHICQLSYQTGWPVYMKSLGIFYFYMYFFFMKSGIFFHEKSIKDCILNNARHLLMPYFLYMLIGHIVHCINIYVKEGFLPLSSIFIQPWQEIYSWGSSIGNLPLWFLLCLFLVKISYNIIVKLHVNPIVILLISFAGAVYLQFSDMIIGGYQVPYTIGAFLMAMSIYSFAFFMRKLIDVGGQIWTYILGVIFLISIYIGSSGVDIRSNNCSSFCLPWFLFSFLTCMFLLRLFAIKPFAMAWLGNVGRNSMTYYVWHWILLNLVSILYYILGGESNKILWGLMVLCCIVFLPLIQHIKTKITSKK
;
A
#
# COMPACT_ATOMS: atom_id res chain seq x y z
N MET A 1 -17.98 33.91 -13.55
CA MET A 1 -18.09 32.93 -12.48
C MET A 1 -16.79 32.16 -12.47
N GLU A 2 -15.80 32.64 -11.68
CA GLU A 2 -14.49 31.98 -11.57
C GLU A 2 -14.65 30.63 -10.90
N ILE A 3 -14.31 29.55 -11.61
CA ILE A 3 -14.22 28.21 -11.06
C ILE A 3 -13.06 28.21 -10.09
N ASN A 4 -13.38 28.36 -8.80
CA ASN A 4 -12.42 28.30 -7.72
C ASN A 4 -11.73 26.91 -7.78
N LYS A 5 -10.54 26.83 -8.39
CA LYS A 5 -9.72 25.62 -8.40
C LYS A 5 -9.44 25.29 -6.94
N LYS A 6 -10.19 24.34 -6.39
CA LYS A 6 -9.97 23.82 -5.04
C LYS A 6 -8.49 23.50 -4.91
N THR A 7 -7.74 24.31 -4.18
CA THR A 7 -6.31 24.12 -3.97
C THR A 7 -6.08 22.75 -3.39
N ARG A 8 -5.26 21.95 -4.09
CA ARG A 8 -4.93 20.57 -3.68
C ARG A 8 -4.33 20.60 -2.28
N ASN A 9 -4.87 19.81 -1.37
CA ASN A 9 -4.40 19.77 0.01
C ASN A 9 -3.01 19.09 0.08
N GLN A 10 -1.97 19.89 0.36
CA GLN A 10 -0.57 19.47 0.38
C GLN A 10 -0.27 18.46 1.49
N SER A 11 -1.01 18.47 2.62
CA SER A 11 -0.79 17.54 3.73
C SER A 11 -1.01 16.09 3.31
N PHE A 12 -2.04 15.80 2.49
CA PHE A 12 -2.27 14.47 1.95
C PHE A 12 -1.15 13.99 1.02
N ASP A 13 -0.52 14.90 0.29
CA ASP A 13 0.61 14.54 -0.56
C ASP A 13 1.86 14.28 0.27
N GLN A 14 2.13 15.06 1.31
CA GLN A 14 3.27 14.85 2.19
C GLN A 14 3.16 13.56 2.99
N VAL A 15 1.99 13.26 3.56
CA VAL A 15 1.75 11.98 4.25
C VAL A 15 1.86 10.80 3.28
N ALA A 16 1.34 10.92 2.05
CA ALA A 16 1.51 9.90 1.01
C ALA A 16 3.00 9.68 0.69
N GLY A 17 3.81 10.75 0.66
CA GLY A 17 5.26 10.67 0.47
C GLY A 17 5.95 9.89 1.57
N ILE A 18 5.63 10.14 2.84
CA ILE A 18 6.14 9.36 3.98
C ILE A 18 5.75 7.89 3.84
N CYS A 19 4.46 7.62 3.60
CA CYS A 19 3.96 6.25 3.51
C CYS A 19 4.63 5.45 2.39
N ILE A 20 4.87 6.06 1.22
CA ILE A 20 5.54 5.38 0.11
C ILE A 20 7.02 5.11 0.41
N ILE A 21 7.71 6.04 1.06
CA ILE A 21 9.10 5.87 1.47
C ILE A 21 9.22 4.72 2.48
N PHE A 22 8.35 4.67 3.49
CA PHE A 22 8.34 3.58 4.46
C PHE A 22 8.04 2.23 3.84
N MET A 23 7.10 2.18 2.91
CA MET A 23 6.80 0.97 2.16
C MET A 23 8.05 0.46 1.40
N ILE A 24 8.71 1.34 0.65
CA ILE A 24 9.93 0.99 -0.09
C ILE A 24 11.01 0.49 0.87
N PHE A 25 11.21 1.19 1.98
CA PHE A 25 12.21 0.82 2.99
C PHE A 25 11.91 -0.54 3.63
N THR A 26 10.65 -0.84 3.92
CA THR A 26 10.20 -2.15 4.38
C THR A 26 10.60 -3.26 3.39
N HIS A 27 10.36 -3.04 2.10
CA HIS A 27 10.69 -4.02 1.07
C HIS A 27 12.20 -4.16 0.82
N ILE A 28 12.98 -3.08 0.95
CA ILE A 28 14.45 -3.16 0.92
C ILE A 28 14.93 -4.09 2.04
N CYS A 29 14.43 -3.93 3.25
CA CYS A 29 14.80 -4.78 4.38
C CYS A 29 14.36 -6.23 4.18
N GLN A 30 13.18 -6.46 3.63
CA GLN A 30 12.67 -7.79 3.34
C GLN A 30 13.54 -8.55 2.35
N LEU A 31 14.04 -7.89 1.30
CA LEU A 31 14.84 -8.52 0.27
C LEU A 31 16.33 -8.64 0.62
N SER A 32 16.87 -7.70 1.41
CA SER A 32 18.29 -7.70 1.78
C SER A 32 18.63 -8.58 2.98
N TYR A 33 17.65 -8.82 3.89
CA TYR A 33 17.81 -9.64 5.08
C TYR A 33 16.85 -10.84 5.04
N GLN A 34 17.24 -11.91 4.34
CA GLN A 34 16.40 -13.11 4.17
C GLN A 34 16.08 -13.83 5.48
N THR A 35 16.94 -13.73 6.51
CA THR A 35 16.84 -14.52 7.73
C THR A 35 16.44 -13.73 8.97
N GLY A 36 16.13 -12.46 8.85
CA GLY A 36 15.68 -11.65 10.00
C GLY A 36 15.85 -10.16 9.79
N TRP A 37 14.85 -9.43 10.20
CA TRP A 37 14.92 -7.97 10.25
C TRP A 37 15.93 -7.54 11.31
N PRO A 38 16.81 -6.57 11.04
CA PRO A 38 17.63 -5.97 12.08
C PRO A 38 16.75 -5.51 13.23
N VAL A 39 17.23 -5.66 14.49
CA VAL A 39 16.44 -5.34 15.70
C VAL A 39 15.85 -3.92 15.64
N TYR A 40 16.64 -2.95 15.15
CA TYR A 40 16.17 -1.56 14.96
C TYR A 40 15.03 -1.43 13.94
N MET A 41 14.86 -2.38 13.02
CA MET A 41 13.79 -2.37 12.04
C MET A 41 12.49 -2.94 12.61
N LYS A 42 12.57 -3.84 13.59
CA LYS A 42 11.39 -4.29 14.34
C LYS A 42 10.77 -3.16 15.15
N SER A 43 11.60 -2.26 15.69
CA SER A 43 11.14 -1.05 16.37
C SER A 43 10.51 0.00 15.43
N LEU A 44 10.75 -0.10 14.12
CA LEU A 44 10.07 0.69 13.09
C LEU A 44 8.72 0.08 12.66
N GLY A 45 8.29 -1.00 13.27
CA GLY A 45 6.96 -1.61 13.08
C GLY A 45 5.77 -0.65 13.31
N ILE A 46 6.03 0.54 13.86
CA ILE A 46 5.11 1.67 13.92
C ILE A 46 4.57 2.12 12.55
N PHE A 47 5.23 1.74 11.47
CA PHE A 47 4.90 2.22 10.13
C PHE A 47 3.92 1.34 9.37
N TYR A 48 3.32 0.32 9.98
CA TYR A 48 2.30 -0.52 9.34
C TYR A 48 1.00 0.24 8.98
N PHE A 49 0.84 1.47 9.41
CA PHE A 49 -0.25 2.35 8.98
C PHE A 49 -0.11 2.84 7.53
N TYR A 50 1.02 2.65 6.84
CA TYR A 50 1.24 3.20 5.52
C TYR A 50 0.26 2.67 4.47
N MET A 51 -0.06 1.37 4.47
CA MET A 51 -1.09 0.83 3.58
C MET A 51 -2.49 1.25 4.00
N TYR A 52 -2.75 1.33 5.31
CA TYR A 52 -3.98 1.89 5.86
C TYR A 52 -4.26 3.28 5.31
N PHE A 53 -3.25 4.15 5.27
CA PHE A 53 -3.39 5.53 4.77
C PHE A 53 -3.88 5.59 3.34
N PHE A 54 -3.43 4.74 2.44
CA PHE A 54 -3.87 4.77 1.03
C PHE A 54 -5.32 4.34 0.85
N PHE A 55 -5.80 3.35 1.60
CA PHE A 55 -7.22 3.00 1.65
C PHE A 55 -8.05 4.11 2.29
N MET A 56 -7.61 4.64 3.43
CA MET A 56 -8.22 5.78 4.11
C MET A 56 -8.34 6.99 3.19
N LYS A 57 -7.25 7.42 2.54
CA LYS A 57 -7.24 8.53 1.58
C LYS A 57 -8.29 8.32 0.48
N SER A 58 -8.37 7.11 -0.06
CA SER A 58 -9.33 6.79 -1.11
C SER A 58 -10.78 6.84 -0.62
N GLY A 59 -11.06 6.43 0.62
CA GLY A 59 -12.39 6.52 1.25
C GLY A 59 -12.81 7.97 1.54
N ILE A 60 -11.90 8.79 2.07
CA ILE A 60 -12.15 10.22 2.33
C ILE A 60 -12.59 10.95 1.06
N PHE A 61 -11.93 10.69 -0.06
CA PHE A 61 -12.22 11.33 -1.34
C PHE A 61 -13.22 10.55 -2.21
N PHE A 62 -13.97 9.64 -1.63
CA PHE A 62 -15.02 8.94 -2.36
C PHE A 62 -16.13 9.89 -2.77
N HIS A 63 -16.49 9.80 -4.05
CA HIS A 63 -17.67 10.40 -4.65
C HIS A 63 -18.38 9.33 -5.49
N GLU A 64 -19.69 9.23 -5.31
CA GLU A 64 -20.51 8.30 -6.06
C GLU A 64 -20.45 8.63 -7.57
N LYS A 65 -20.36 7.59 -8.39
CA LYS A 65 -20.29 7.67 -9.84
C LYS A 65 -21.24 6.66 -10.49
N SER A 66 -21.55 6.84 -11.78
CA SER A 66 -22.17 5.76 -12.53
C SER A 66 -21.32 4.49 -12.45
N ILE A 67 -21.94 3.31 -12.46
CA ILE A 67 -21.20 2.04 -12.36
C ILE A 67 -20.19 1.92 -13.51
N LYS A 68 -20.61 2.27 -14.72
CA LYS A 68 -19.76 2.25 -15.93
C LYS A 68 -18.55 3.17 -15.77
N ASP A 69 -18.74 4.42 -15.33
CA ASP A 69 -17.64 5.38 -15.15
C ASP A 69 -16.72 4.96 -14.02
N CYS A 70 -17.28 4.40 -12.92
CA CYS A 70 -16.49 3.87 -11.83
C CYS A 70 -15.57 2.74 -12.30
N ILE A 71 -16.10 1.77 -13.05
CA ILE A 71 -15.32 0.64 -13.59
C ILE A 71 -14.26 1.15 -14.56
N LEU A 72 -14.64 1.92 -15.58
CA LEU A 72 -13.71 2.35 -16.64
C LEU A 72 -12.57 3.24 -16.09
N ASN A 73 -12.90 4.20 -15.22
CA ASN A 73 -11.89 5.06 -14.63
C ASN A 73 -10.92 4.28 -13.74
N ASN A 74 -11.45 3.39 -12.87
CA ASN A 74 -10.58 2.63 -11.99
C ASN A 74 -9.80 1.53 -12.76
N ALA A 75 -10.37 0.92 -13.78
CA ALA A 75 -9.66 -0.02 -14.67
C ALA A 75 -8.44 0.67 -15.32
N ARG A 76 -8.65 1.87 -15.89
CA ARG A 76 -7.55 2.62 -16.53
C ARG A 76 -6.45 3.02 -15.55
N HIS A 77 -6.79 3.42 -14.33
CA HIS A 77 -5.83 3.95 -13.37
C HIS A 77 -5.24 2.91 -12.41
N LEU A 78 -5.89 1.76 -12.24
CA LEU A 78 -5.47 0.70 -11.32
C LEU A 78 -5.17 -0.62 -12.03
N LEU A 79 -6.11 -1.16 -12.83
CA LEU A 79 -5.92 -2.47 -13.47
C LEU A 79 -4.92 -2.43 -14.64
N MET A 80 -4.93 -1.39 -15.49
CA MET A 80 -3.93 -1.30 -16.55
C MET A 80 -2.50 -1.25 -16.00
N PRO A 81 -2.15 -0.38 -15.03
CA PRO A 81 -0.86 -0.44 -14.37
C PRO A 81 -0.60 -1.78 -13.67
N TYR A 82 -1.60 -2.36 -13.02
CA TYR A 82 -1.48 -3.66 -12.36
C TYR A 82 -0.99 -4.73 -13.34
N PHE A 83 -1.68 -4.96 -14.45
CA PHE A 83 -1.28 -5.98 -15.43
C PHE A 83 0.05 -5.68 -16.11
N LEU A 84 0.29 -4.41 -16.49
CA LEU A 84 1.54 -4.02 -17.12
C LEU A 84 2.76 -4.30 -16.22
N TYR A 85 2.71 -3.83 -14.97
CA TYR A 85 3.82 -4.00 -14.04
C TYR A 85 3.89 -5.40 -13.43
N MET A 86 2.79 -6.15 -13.45
CA MET A 86 2.79 -7.58 -13.15
C MET A 86 3.59 -8.34 -14.21
N LEU A 87 3.35 -8.07 -15.49
CA LEU A 87 4.08 -8.70 -16.59
C LEU A 87 5.58 -8.37 -16.54
N ILE A 88 5.94 -7.08 -16.35
CA ILE A 88 7.35 -6.68 -16.24
C ILE A 88 8.01 -7.36 -15.04
N GLY A 89 7.35 -7.36 -13.87
CA GLY A 89 7.86 -8.01 -12.68
C GLY A 89 8.02 -9.52 -12.86
N HIS A 90 7.07 -10.17 -13.54
CA HIS A 90 7.14 -11.59 -13.84
C HIS A 90 8.33 -11.93 -14.75
N ILE A 91 8.62 -11.13 -15.78
CA ILE A 91 9.81 -11.29 -16.62
C ILE A 91 11.08 -11.21 -15.77
N VAL A 92 11.19 -10.21 -14.89
CA VAL A 92 12.33 -10.06 -13.98
C VAL A 92 12.45 -11.27 -13.03
N HIS A 93 11.33 -11.80 -12.56
CA HIS A 93 11.32 -13.00 -11.72
C HIS A 93 11.80 -14.23 -12.46
N CYS A 94 11.38 -14.45 -13.71
CA CYS A 94 11.87 -15.53 -14.56
C CYS A 94 13.39 -15.43 -14.79
N ILE A 95 13.90 -14.21 -15.01
CA ILE A 95 15.36 -13.97 -15.12
C ILE A 95 16.05 -14.35 -13.79
N ASN A 96 15.47 -13.97 -12.64
CA ASN A 96 16.03 -14.31 -11.34
C ASN A 96 16.12 -15.82 -11.10
N ILE A 97 15.07 -16.57 -11.47
CA ILE A 97 15.09 -18.05 -11.39
C ILE A 97 16.21 -18.61 -12.27
N TYR A 98 16.24 -18.20 -13.55
CA TYR A 98 17.24 -18.70 -14.49
C TYR A 98 18.68 -18.43 -14.03
N VAL A 99 18.94 -17.23 -13.51
CA VAL A 99 20.27 -16.84 -13.00
C VAL A 99 20.68 -17.68 -11.77
N LYS A 100 19.73 -18.00 -10.90
CA LYS A 100 20.04 -18.74 -9.66
C LYS A 100 20.09 -20.25 -9.83
N GLU A 101 19.22 -20.80 -10.66
CA GLU A 101 18.99 -22.23 -10.78
C GLU A 101 19.58 -22.83 -12.06
N GLY A 102 19.98 -21.98 -13.03
CA GLY A 102 20.51 -22.40 -14.33
C GLY A 102 19.45 -22.91 -15.31
N PHE A 103 18.20 -23.05 -14.90
CA PHE A 103 17.08 -23.45 -15.75
C PHE A 103 15.79 -22.72 -15.36
N LEU A 104 14.81 -22.70 -16.24
CA LEU A 104 13.53 -22.03 -16.03
C LEU A 104 12.38 -23.02 -16.21
N PRO A 105 11.69 -23.45 -15.12
CA PRO A 105 10.56 -24.37 -15.22
C PRO A 105 9.38 -23.74 -15.97
N LEU A 106 8.74 -24.50 -16.87
CA LEU A 106 7.54 -24.04 -17.59
C LEU A 106 6.38 -23.67 -16.65
N SER A 107 6.26 -24.39 -15.53
CA SER A 107 5.27 -24.08 -14.48
C SER A 107 5.47 -22.70 -13.88
N SER A 108 6.72 -22.26 -13.68
CA SER A 108 7.04 -20.92 -13.17
C SER A 108 6.71 -19.81 -14.17
N ILE A 109 6.69 -20.12 -15.48
CA ILE A 109 6.33 -19.17 -16.51
C ILE A 109 4.80 -19.03 -16.63
N PHE A 110 4.06 -20.16 -16.68
CA PHE A 110 2.67 -20.16 -17.12
C PHE A 110 1.65 -20.46 -16.02
N ILE A 111 2.00 -21.18 -14.97
CA ILE A 111 1.04 -21.67 -13.96
C ILE A 111 1.15 -20.89 -12.66
N GLN A 112 2.36 -20.80 -12.13
CA GLN A 112 2.61 -20.21 -10.81
C GLN A 112 2.11 -18.76 -10.68
N PRO A 113 2.27 -17.85 -11.68
CA PRO A 113 1.78 -16.48 -11.56
C PRO A 113 0.26 -16.40 -11.32
N TRP A 114 -0.51 -17.28 -11.96
CA TRP A 114 -1.98 -17.29 -11.80
C TRP A 114 -2.41 -17.83 -10.43
N GLN A 115 -1.71 -18.86 -9.92
CA GLN A 115 -1.94 -19.38 -8.57
C GLN A 115 -1.63 -18.30 -7.51
N GLU A 116 -0.55 -17.57 -7.69
CA GLU A 116 -0.16 -16.47 -6.80
C GLU A 116 -1.14 -15.30 -6.84
N ILE A 117 -1.59 -14.90 -8.05
CA ILE A 117 -2.61 -13.87 -8.24
C ILE A 117 -3.91 -14.29 -7.56
N TYR A 118 -4.34 -15.53 -7.74
CA TYR A 118 -5.53 -16.05 -7.09
C TYR A 118 -5.41 -16.01 -5.56
N SER A 119 -4.32 -16.53 -5.01
CA SER A 119 -4.12 -16.64 -3.56
C SER A 119 -3.85 -15.31 -2.89
N TRP A 120 -2.99 -14.46 -3.50
CA TRP A 120 -2.39 -13.28 -2.86
C TRP A 120 -2.71 -11.95 -3.55
N GLY A 121 -3.41 -11.97 -4.66
CA GLY A 121 -3.71 -10.77 -5.45
C GLY A 121 -2.52 -10.21 -6.23
N SER A 122 -1.37 -10.87 -6.22
CA SER A 122 -0.17 -10.49 -6.98
C SER A 122 0.81 -11.63 -7.09
N SER A 123 1.67 -11.64 -8.12
CA SER A 123 2.75 -12.62 -8.23
C SER A 123 4.02 -12.17 -7.49
N ILE A 124 4.93 -13.11 -7.21
CA ILE A 124 6.24 -12.87 -6.57
C ILE A 124 7.05 -11.85 -7.35
N GLY A 125 6.91 -11.81 -8.68
CA GLY A 125 7.63 -10.86 -9.53
C GLY A 125 7.35 -9.38 -9.22
N ASN A 126 6.15 -9.07 -8.70
CA ASN A 126 5.83 -7.74 -8.19
C ASN A 126 4.79 -7.83 -7.06
N LEU A 127 5.25 -8.34 -5.92
CA LEU A 127 4.42 -8.57 -4.73
C LEU A 127 3.55 -7.40 -4.29
N PRO A 128 4.05 -6.15 -4.25
CA PRO A 128 3.26 -5.02 -3.78
C PRO A 128 1.98 -4.76 -4.58
N LEU A 129 1.88 -5.19 -5.83
CA LEU A 129 0.75 -4.89 -6.72
C LEU A 129 -0.61 -5.43 -6.23
N TRP A 130 -0.65 -6.32 -5.25
CA TRP A 130 -1.89 -6.77 -4.59
C TRP A 130 -2.80 -5.60 -4.19
N PHE A 131 -2.20 -4.49 -3.76
CA PHE A 131 -2.93 -3.30 -3.33
C PHE A 131 -3.74 -2.67 -4.48
N LEU A 132 -3.22 -2.64 -5.71
CA LEU A 132 -3.96 -2.06 -6.85
C LEU A 132 -5.21 -2.87 -7.18
N LEU A 133 -5.10 -4.21 -7.17
CA LEU A 133 -6.24 -5.10 -7.37
C LEU A 133 -7.25 -4.95 -6.23
N CYS A 134 -6.77 -4.98 -5.00
CA CYS A 134 -7.61 -4.81 -3.81
C CYS A 134 -8.34 -3.45 -3.83
N LEU A 135 -7.63 -2.35 -4.08
CA LEU A 135 -8.22 -1.01 -4.17
C LEU A 135 -9.24 -0.88 -5.31
N PHE A 136 -8.97 -1.53 -6.45
CA PHE A 136 -9.92 -1.59 -7.57
C PHE A 136 -11.23 -2.26 -7.12
N LEU A 137 -11.14 -3.44 -6.51
CA LEU A 137 -12.30 -4.18 -6.00
C LEU A 137 -13.07 -3.36 -4.95
N VAL A 138 -12.37 -2.78 -3.98
CA VAL A 138 -12.97 -1.94 -2.93
C VAL A 138 -13.75 -0.77 -3.53
N LYS A 139 -13.15 -0.02 -4.46
CA LYS A 139 -13.80 1.16 -5.05
C LYS A 139 -15.05 0.82 -5.83
N ILE A 140 -15.06 -0.29 -6.56
CA ILE A 140 -16.23 -0.70 -7.34
C ILE A 140 -17.31 -1.23 -6.40
N SER A 141 -16.97 -2.16 -5.51
CA SER A 141 -17.93 -2.75 -4.57
C SER A 141 -18.55 -1.68 -3.67
N TYR A 142 -17.73 -0.76 -3.13
CA TYR A 142 -18.24 0.33 -2.30
C TYR A 142 -19.20 1.25 -3.08
N ASN A 143 -18.85 1.61 -4.33
CA ASN A 143 -19.72 2.42 -5.18
C ASN A 143 -21.06 1.74 -5.49
N ILE A 144 -21.06 0.41 -5.72
CA ILE A 144 -22.28 -0.38 -5.93
C ILE A 144 -23.13 -0.43 -4.65
N ILE A 145 -22.51 -0.75 -3.52
CA ILE A 145 -23.22 -0.92 -2.25
C ILE A 145 -23.84 0.40 -1.76
N VAL A 146 -23.12 1.52 -1.94
CA VAL A 146 -23.66 2.86 -1.61
C VAL A 146 -24.85 3.21 -2.51
N LYS A 147 -24.84 2.84 -3.79
CA LYS A 147 -25.98 3.01 -4.70
C LYS A 147 -27.20 2.20 -4.30
N LEU A 148 -27.00 1.10 -3.60
CA LEU A 148 -28.08 0.31 -2.99
C LEU A 148 -28.56 0.92 -1.66
N HIS A 149 -28.15 2.15 -1.35
CA HIS A 149 -28.47 2.89 -0.13
C HIS A 149 -28.10 2.18 1.19
N VAL A 150 -27.13 1.28 1.15
CA VAL A 150 -26.61 0.63 2.36
C VAL A 150 -25.81 1.64 3.20
N ASN A 151 -26.12 1.69 4.49
CA ASN A 151 -25.43 2.59 5.41
C ASN A 151 -23.92 2.26 5.49
N PRO A 152 -23.02 3.25 5.37
CA PRO A 152 -21.59 3.06 5.51
C PRO A 152 -21.15 2.35 6.80
N ILE A 153 -21.87 2.56 7.91
CA ILE A 153 -21.59 1.87 9.18
C ILE A 153 -21.84 0.35 9.05
N VAL A 154 -22.90 -0.04 8.36
CA VAL A 154 -23.22 -1.46 8.12
C VAL A 154 -22.12 -2.12 7.27
N ILE A 155 -21.66 -1.42 6.22
CA ILE A 155 -20.54 -1.89 5.38
C ILE A 155 -19.28 -2.07 6.24
N LEU A 156 -18.97 -1.08 7.09
CA LEU A 156 -17.83 -1.13 8.02
C LEU A 156 -17.92 -2.36 8.93
N LEU A 157 -19.06 -2.54 9.61
CA LEU A 157 -19.20 -3.60 10.60
C LEU A 157 -19.14 -4.99 9.98
N ILE A 158 -19.84 -5.20 8.86
CA ILE A 158 -19.84 -6.50 8.16
C ILE A 158 -18.45 -6.81 7.60
N SER A 159 -17.79 -5.86 6.94
CA SER A 159 -16.48 -6.09 6.35
C SER A 159 -15.39 -6.29 7.42
N PHE A 160 -15.44 -5.52 8.52
CA PHE A 160 -14.50 -5.70 9.63
C PHE A 160 -14.70 -7.04 10.34
N ALA A 161 -15.94 -7.39 10.68
CA ALA A 161 -16.26 -8.68 11.30
C ALA A 161 -15.85 -9.86 10.39
N GLY A 162 -16.10 -9.75 9.08
CA GLY A 162 -15.69 -10.76 8.10
C GLY A 162 -14.16 -10.91 8.01
N ALA A 163 -13.40 -9.81 8.02
CA ALA A 163 -11.94 -9.84 8.01
C ALA A 163 -11.39 -10.50 9.30
N VAL A 164 -11.94 -10.13 10.45
CA VAL A 164 -11.56 -10.71 11.76
C VAL A 164 -11.91 -12.20 11.82
N TYR A 165 -13.09 -12.58 11.36
CA TYR A 165 -13.50 -13.99 11.30
C TYR A 165 -12.53 -14.83 10.44
N LEU A 166 -12.20 -14.35 9.23
CA LEU A 166 -11.25 -15.03 8.35
C LEU A 166 -9.86 -15.14 8.96
N GLN A 167 -9.41 -14.15 9.71
CA GLN A 167 -8.13 -14.21 10.43
C GLN A 167 -8.14 -15.32 11.49
N PHE A 168 -9.18 -15.35 12.33
CA PHE A 168 -9.29 -16.38 13.40
C PHE A 168 -9.58 -17.79 12.90
N SER A 169 -10.10 -17.92 11.68
CA SER A 169 -10.27 -19.21 11.01
C SER A 169 -9.07 -19.66 10.18
N ASP A 170 -7.91 -18.96 10.31
CA ASP A 170 -6.72 -19.18 9.48
C ASP A 170 -7.04 -19.17 7.98
N MET A 171 -8.00 -18.34 7.57
CA MET A 171 -8.52 -18.25 6.20
C MET A 171 -9.16 -19.56 5.69
N ILE A 172 -9.73 -20.38 6.59
CA ILE A 172 -10.41 -21.64 6.23
C ILE A 172 -11.91 -21.51 6.50
N ILE A 173 -12.71 -21.85 5.49
CA ILE A 173 -14.18 -21.95 5.62
C ILE A 173 -14.64 -23.30 5.08
N GLY A 174 -15.33 -24.08 5.91
CA GLY A 174 -15.85 -25.40 5.51
C GLY A 174 -14.77 -26.36 5.02
N GLY A 175 -13.53 -26.24 5.53
CA GLY A 175 -12.39 -27.06 5.12
C GLY A 175 -11.66 -26.58 3.85
N TYR A 176 -12.09 -25.47 3.25
CA TYR A 176 -11.46 -24.91 2.05
C TYR A 176 -10.66 -23.66 2.39
N GLN A 177 -9.45 -23.55 1.82
CA GLN A 177 -8.62 -22.34 1.93
C GLN A 177 -9.24 -21.18 1.14
N VAL A 178 -9.56 -20.10 1.84
CA VAL A 178 -10.02 -18.85 1.22
C VAL A 178 -8.80 -18.07 0.75
N PRO A 179 -8.83 -17.50 -0.49
CA PRO A 179 -7.74 -16.63 -0.94
C PRO A 179 -7.51 -15.45 0.00
N TYR A 180 -6.26 -15.17 0.33
CA TYR A 180 -5.88 -14.03 1.19
C TYR A 180 -6.37 -12.70 0.63
N THR A 181 -6.52 -12.58 -0.70
CA THR A 181 -7.12 -11.43 -1.38
C THR A 181 -8.50 -11.06 -0.84
N ILE A 182 -9.31 -12.04 -0.41
CA ILE A 182 -10.65 -11.80 0.16
C ILE A 182 -10.54 -11.17 1.55
N GLY A 183 -9.65 -11.68 2.41
CA GLY A 183 -9.40 -11.09 3.73
C GLY A 183 -8.86 -9.67 3.61
N ALA A 184 -7.88 -9.46 2.74
CA ALA A 184 -7.33 -8.13 2.44
C ALA A 184 -8.41 -7.17 1.92
N PHE A 185 -9.30 -7.64 1.03
CA PHE A 185 -10.42 -6.86 0.51
C PHE A 185 -11.40 -6.45 1.62
N LEU A 186 -11.78 -7.37 2.51
CA LEU A 186 -12.70 -7.07 3.62
C LEU A 186 -12.07 -6.06 4.60
N MET A 187 -10.81 -6.23 4.95
CA MET A 187 -10.10 -5.27 5.80
C MET A 187 -9.98 -3.90 5.13
N ALA A 188 -9.62 -3.85 3.85
CA ALA A 188 -9.53 -2.61 3.09
C ALA A 188 -10.90 -1.93 2.92
N MET A 189 -11.98 -2.70 2.73
CA MET A 189 -13.35 -2.19 2.67
C MET A 189 -13.77 -1.55 3.99
N SER A 190 -13.40 -2.15 5.14
CA SER A 190 -13.68 -1.59 6.46
C SER A 190 -12.94 -0.26 6.67
N ILE A 191 -11.64 -0.19 6.30
CA ILE A 191 -10.85 1.04 6.37
C ILE A 191 -11.46 2.14 5.49
N TYR A 192 -11.84 1.78 4.28
CA TYR A 192 -12.42 2.70 3.30
C TYR A 192 -13.75 3.28 3.79
N SER A 193 -14.65 2.41 4.29
CA SER A 193 -15.96 2.80 4.81
C SER A 193 -15.85 3.66 6.07
N PHE A 194 -14.97 3.29 7.00
CA PHE A 194 -14.68 4.07 8.19
C PHE A 194 -14.16 5.46 7.85
N ALA A 195 -13.23 5.55 6.92
CA ALA A 195 -12.66 6.81 6.48
C ALA A 195 -13.71 7.71 5.79
N PHE A 196 -14.60 7.14 4.99
CA PHE A 196 -15.72 7.87 4.40
C PHE A 196 -16.67 8.43 5.47
N PHE A 197 -17.01 7.60 6.47
CA PHE A 197 -17.86 8.02 7.58
C PHE A 197 -17.20 9.15 8.39
N MET A 198 -15.91 9.01 8.70
CA MET A 198 -15.16 9.95 9.52
C MET A 198 -14.64 11.18 8.76
N ARG A 199 -14.88 11.30 7.47
CA ARG A 199 -14.28 12.36 6.61
C ARG A 199 -14.56 13.79 7.09
N LYS A 200 -15.70 14.03 7.76
CA LYS A 200 -16.04 15.34 8.31
C LYS A 200 -15.19 15.74 9.53
N LEU A 201 -14.63 14.74 10.25
CA LEU A 201 -13.78 14.97 11.42
C LEU A 201 -12.35 15.38 11.05
N ILE A 202 -11.96 15.22 9.80
CA ILE A 202 -10.61 15.58 9.33
C ILE A 202 -10.39 17.09 9.40
N ASP A 203 -11.43 17.86 9.16
CA ASP A 203 -11.40 19.34 9.19
C ASP A 203 -11.77 19.93 10.57
N VAL A 204 -12.20 19.09 11.53
CA VAL A 204 -12.63 19.53 12.86
C VAL A 204 -11.50 19.40 13.88
N GLY A 205 -11.18 20.49 14.55
CA GLY A 205 -10.38 20.48 15.76
C GLY A 205 -9.28 21.54 15.81
N GLY A 206 -9.20 22.23 16.95
CA GLY A 206 -8.15 23.20 17.26
C GLY A 206 -6.81 22.50 17.54
N GLN A 207 -5.79 23.30 17.92
CA GLN A 207 -4.43 22.80 18.20
C GLN A 207 -4.39 21.73 19.30
N ILE A 208 -5.28 21.78 20.29
CA ILE A 208 -5.33 20.82 21.40
C ILE A 208 -5.54 19.38 20.90
N TRP A 209 -6.37 19.18 19.88
CA TRP A 209 -6.58 17.86 19.28
C TRP A 209 -5.30 17.30 18.64
N THR A 210 -4.46 18.18 18.09
CA THR A 210 -3.17 17.77 17.53
C THR A 210 -2.23 17.23 18.59
N TYR A 211 -2.21 17.85 19.78
CA TYR A 211 -1.41 17.34 20.91
C TYR A 211 -1.93 16.01 21.45
N ILE A 212 -3.27 15.88 21.60
CA ILE A 212 -3.90 14.62 22.02
C ILE A 212 -3.56 13.49 21.04
N LEU A 213 -3.72 13.74 19.74
CA LEU A 213 -3.38 12.78 18.70
C LEU A 213 -1.88 12.45 18.69
N GLY A 214 -1.02 13.43 19.02
CA GLY A 214 0.43 13.22 19.16
C GLY A 214 0.76 12.26 20.30
N VAL A 215 0.11 12.40 21.44
CA VAL A 215 0.27 11.46 22.58
C VAL A 215 -0.23 10.07 22.19
N ILE A 216 -1.38 9.97 21.53
CA ILE A 216 -1.91 8.68 21.02
C ILE A 216 -0.93 8.06 20.03
N PHE A 217 -0.34 8.86 19.14
CA PHE A 217 0.70 8.39 18.21
C PHE A 217 1.90 7.79 18.95
N LEU A 218 2.42 8.46 19.98
CA LEU A 218 3.52 7.95 20.80
C LEU A 218 3.15 6.64 21.50
N ILE A 219 1.92 6.52 22.03
CA ILE A 219 1.43 5.27 22.60
C ILE A 219 1.31 4.18 21.53
N SER A 220 0.86 4.52 20.33
CA SER A 220 0.71 3.56 19.21
C SER A 220 2.05 3.00 18.74
N ILE A 221 3.14 3.78 18.85
CA ILE A 221 4.50 3.32 18.61
C ILE A 221 4.86 2.14 19.53
N TYR A 222 4.49 2.25 20.81
CA TYR A 222 4.78 1.21 21.79
C TYR A 222 3.92 -0.05 21.60
N ILE A 223 2.63 0.11 21.25
CA ILE A 223 1.69 -1.00 21.08
C ILE A 223 1.85 -1.67 19.71
N GLY A 224 2.31 -0.93 18.72
CA GLY A 224 2.30 -1.31 17.31
C GLY A 224 3.41 -2.23 16.82
N SER A 225 4.24 -2.77 17.71
CA SER A 225 5.33 -3.70 17.35
C SER A 225 4.87 -5.10 16.92
N SER A 226 3.58 -5.38 16.94
CA SER A 226 2.99 -6.64 16.45
C SER A 226 2.82 -6.58 14.93
N GLY A 227 3.52 -7.43 14.19
CA GLY A 227 3.54 -7.45 12.72
C GLY A 227 2.15 -7.59 12.10
N VAL A 228 1.53 -6.47 11.75
CA VAL A 228 0.28 -6.43 11.00
C VAL A 228 0.58 -6.43 9.51
N ASP A 229 -0.07 -7.32 8.78
CA ASP A 229 0.00 -7.38 7.32
C ASP A 229 -1.43 -7.48 6.75
N ILE A 230 -1.89 -6.38 6.14
CA ILE A 230 -3.22 -6.34 5.51
C ILE A 230 -3.31 -7.34 4.36
N ARG A 231 -2.22 -7.58 3.63
CA ARG A 231 -2.18 -8.51 2.49
C ARG A 231 -2.54 -9.94 2.90
N SER A 232 -1.97 -10.40 3.99
CA SER A 232 -2.24 -11.73 4.56
C SER A 232 -3.44 -11.75 5.49
N ASN A 233 -4.13 -10.63 5.64
CA ASN A 233 -5.21 -10.44 6.63
C ASN A 233 -4.78 -10.80 8.06
N ASN A 234 -3.52 -10.52 8.40
CA ASN A 234 -2.97 -10.75 9.72
C ASN A 234 -2.91 -9.44 10.50
N CYS A 235 -3.80 -9.27 11.45
CA CYS A 235 -3.85 -8.10 12.33
C CYS A 235 -3.40 -8.41 13.77
N SER A 236 -2.79 -9.56 14.00
CA SER A 236 -2.47 -10.06 15.35
C SER A 236 -3.69 -10.10 16.28
N SER A 237 -3.48 -10.39 17.56
CA SER A 237 -4.55 -10.39 18.58
C SER A 237 -5.17 -9.00 18.86
N PHE A 238 -4.58 -7.94 18.31
CA PHE A 238 -4.97 -6.53 18.56
C PHE A 238 -5.59 -5.85 17.34
N CYS A 239 -6.38 -6.56 16.55
CA CYS A 239 -6.94 -6.05 15.29
C CYS A 239 -7.71 -4.72 15.46
N LEU A 240 -8.62 -4.61 16.44
CA LEU A 240 -9.39 -3.38 16.68
C LEU A 240 -8.51 -2.22 17.19
N PRO A 241 -7.65 -2.38 18.20
CA PRO A 241 -6.70 -1.34 18.59
C PRO A 241 -5.82 -0.88 17.42
N TRP A 242 -5.24 -1.81 16.64
CA TRP A 242 -4.46 -1.46 15.46
C TRP A 242 -5.26 -0.64 14.45
N PHE A 243 -6.49 -1.04 14.16
CA PHE A 243 -7.37 -0.35 13.22
C PHE A 243 -7.61 1.11 13.63
N LEU A 244 -7.96 1.34 14.89
CA LEU A 244 -8.22 2.67 15.44
C LEU A 244 -6.93 3.51 15.56
N PHE A 245 -5.85 2.94 16.06
CA PHE A 245 -4.58 3.64 16.19
C PHE A 245 -3.97 4.03 14.83
N SER A 246 -4.11 3.19 13.81
CA SER A 246 -3.69 3.52 12.44
C SER A 246 -4.45 4.72 11.89
N PHE A 247 -5.77 4.79 12.11
CA PHE A 247 -6.57 5.94 11.74
C PHE A 247 -6.12 7.22 12.46
N LEU A 248 -5.97 7.15 13.78
CA LEU A 248 -5.56 8.30 14.60
C LEU A 248 -4.15 8.78 14.24
N THR A 249 -3.23 7.86 13.94
CA THR A 249 -1.90 8.19 13.44
C THR A 249 -1.95 8.92 12.11
N CYS A 250 -2.74 8.43 11.16
CA CYS A 250 -2.95 9.12 9.88
C CYS A 250 -3.53 10.52 10.07
N MET A 251 -4.51 10.68 10.97
CA MET A 251 -5.11 11.97 11.32
C MET A 251 -4.09 12.91 11.94
N PHE A 252 -3.27 12.43 12.86
CA PHE A 252 -2.18 13.21 13.47
C PHE A 252 -1.22 13.76 12.41
N LEU A 253 -0.72 12.89 11.53
CA LEU A 253 0.20 13.29 10.48
C LEU A 253 -0.43 14.30 9.51
N LEU A 254 -1.68 14.08 9.10
CA LEU A 254 -2.41 15.04 8.24
C LEU A 254 -2.51 16.41 8.88
N ARG A 255 -2.79 16.49 10.18
CA ARG A 255 -2.89 17.75 10.92
C ARG A 255 -1.53 18.38 11.14
N LEU A 256 -0.52 17.60 11.49
CA LEU A 256 0.85 18.08 11.69
C LEU A 256 1.34 18.80 10.42
N PHE A 257 1.15 18.18 9.25
CA PHE A 257 1.53 18.78 7.97
C PHE A 257 0.60 19.90 7.50
N ALA A 258 -0.62 20.00 8.04
CA ALA A 258 -1.51 21.14 7.77
C ALA A 258 -1.12 22.39 8.58
N ILE A 259 -0.68 22.22 9.83
CA ILE A 259 -0.30 23.31 10.74
C ILE A 259 1.11 23.82 10.43
N LYS A 260 2.04 22.93 10.19
CA LYS A 260 3.41 23.23 9.75
C LYS A 260 3.65 22.51 8.43
N PRO A 261 3.33 23.15 7.29
CA PRO A 261 3.81 22.62 6.03
C PRO A 261 5.33 22.66 6.10
N PHE A 262 5.93 21.53 6.52
CA PHE A 262 7.37 21.39 6.41
C PHE A 262 7.73 21.73 4.98
N ALA A 263 8.69 22.63 4.79
CA ALA A 263 9.15 23.07 3.48
C ALA A 263 9.82 21.94 2.66
N MET A 264 9.34 20.72 2.82
CA MET A 264 9.77 19.53 2.09
C MET A 264 8.93 19.37 0.83
N ALA A 265 9.09 20.30 -0.09
CA ALA A 265 8.45 20.23 -1.41
C ALA A 265 8.72 18.89 -2.11
N TRP A 266 9.91 18.31 -1.90
CA TRP A 266 10.30 17.00 -2.42
C TRP A 266 9.40 15.88 -1.89
N LEU A 267 9.05 15.88 -0.61
CA LEU A 267 8.19 14.88 0.02
C LEU A 267 6.77 14.91 -0.58
N GLY A 268 6.21 16.13 -0.72
CA GLY A 268 4.94 16.31 -1.41
C GLY A 268 4.98 15.89 -2.88
N ASN A 269 6.14 16.07 -3.55
CA ASN A 269 6.33 15.60 -4.91
C ASN A 269 6.37 14.07 -5.02
N VAL A 270 7.07 13.38 -4.11
CA VAL A 270 7.04 11.91 -4.00
C VAL A 270 5.62 11.42 -3.80
N GLY A 271 4.86 12.01 -2.89
CA GLY A 271 3.49 11.61 -2.60
C GLY A 271 2.51 11.86 -3.76
N ARG A 272 2.69 12.97 -4.52
CA ARG A 272 1.92 13.21 -5.75
C ARG A 272 2.15 12.14 -6.80
N ASN A 273 3.37 11.64 -6.89
CA ASN A 273 3.81 10.65 -7.85
C ASN A 273 3.90 9.24 -7.24
N SER A 274 3.28 9.01 -6.09
CA SER A 274 3.36 7.76 -5.32
C SER A 274 3.13 6.50 -6.16
N MET A 275 2.25 6.56 -7.15
CA MET A 275 2.01 5.43 -8.08
C MET A 275 3.28 5.04 -8.86
N THR A 276 4.08 6.01 -9.31
CA THR A 276 5.32 5.73 -10.05
C THR A 276 6.33 5.03 -9.14
N TYR A 277 6.54 5.56 -7.94
CA TYR A 277 7.40 4.95 -6.94
C TYR A 277 6.92 3.55 -6.56
N TYR A 278 5.60 3.40 -6.38
CA TYR A 278 4.95 2.16 -5.99
C TYR A 278 5.14 1.03 -7.00
N VAL A 279 4.95 1.26 -8.30
CA VAL A 279 5.02 0.18 -9.31
C VAL A 279 6.44 -0.20 -9.69
N TRP A 280 7.41 0.72 -9.55
CA TRP A 280 8.79 0.50 -9.99
C TRP A 280 9.74 0.00 -8.90
N HIS A 281 9.51 0.33 -7.61
CA HIS A 281 10.49 0.00 -6.57
C HIS A 281 10.80 -1.49 -6.48
N TRP A 282 9.79 -2.37 -6.50
CA TRP A 282 9.99 -3.80 -6.39
C TRP A 282 10.79 -4.38 -7.55
N ILE A 283 10.51 -3.92 -8.77
CA ILE A 283 11.25 -4.30 -9.98
C ILE A 283 12.71 -3.89 -9.87
N LEU A 284 12.98 -2.64 -9.45
CA LEU A 284 14.34 -2.14 -9.24
C LEU A 284 15.08 -2.94 -8.16
N LEU A 285 14.43 -3.24 -7.05
CA LEU A 285 15.03 -4.02 -5.96
C LEU A 285 15.41 -5.43 -6.42
N ASN A 286 14.55 -6.09 -7.18
CA ASN A 286 14.85 -7.40 -7.74
C ASN A 286 16.00 -7.34 -8.75
N LEU A 287 16.05 -6.34 -9.62
CA LEU A 287 17.16 -6.16 -10.55
C LEU A 287 18.50 -5.95 -9.82
N VAL A 288 18.53 -5.14 -8.76
CA VAL A 288 19.73 -4.96 -7.92
C VAL A 288 20.13 -6.28 -7.26
N SER A 289 19.16 -7.05 -6.75
CA SER A 289 19.43 -8.36 -6.14
C SER A 289 20.03 -9.33 -7.14
N ILE A 290 19.51 -9.39 -8.36
CA ILE A 290 20.04 -10.26 -9.44
C ILE A 290 21.46 -9.86 -9.81
N LEU A 291 21.71 -8.58 -10.05
CA LEU A 291 23.04 -8.08 -10.40
C LEU A 291 24.06 -8.35 -9.30
N TYR A 292 23.68 -8.14 -8.04
CA TYR A 292 24.54 -8.42 -6.90
C TYR A 292 24.86 -9.91 -6.75
N TYR A 293 23.88 -10.78 -6.99
CA TYR A 293 24.07 -12.23 -7.01
C TYR A 293 25.04 -12.67 -8.13
N ILE A 294 24.90 -12.14 -9.35
CA ILE A 294 25.82 -12.42 -10.48
C ILE A 294 27.28 -12.05 -10.14
N LEU A 295 27.47 -11.00 -9.33
CA LEU A 295 28.79 -10.57 -8.84
C LEU A 295 29.31 -11.40 -7.65
N GLY A 296 28.64 -12.50 -7.30
CA GLY A 296 29.03 -13.38 -6.19
C GLY A 296 28.64 -12.85 -4.82
N GLY A 297 27.75 -11.87 -4.77
CA GLY A 297 27.26 -11.30 -3.51
C GLY A 297 26.12 -12.10 -2.90
N GLU A 298 26.08 -12.16 -1.58
CA GLU A 298 24.98 -12.74 -0.80
C GLU A 298 24.13 -11.66 -0.12
N SER A 299 22.92 -12.02 0.32
CA SER A 299 22.05 -11.11 1.06
C SER A 299 22.71 -10.59 2.35
N ASN A 300 23.00 -9.30 2.42
CA ASN A 300 23.73 -8.66 3.51
C ASN A 300 23.51 -7.13 3.55
N LYS A 301 24.27 -6.45 4.43
CA LYS A 301 24.21 -4.99 4.58
C LYS A 301 24.65 -4.22 3.32
N ILE A 302 25.52 -4.80 2.48
CA ILE A 302 25.98 -4.18 1.24
C ILE A 302 24.82 -4.15 0.25
N LEU A 303 24.13 -5.27 0.06
CA LEU A 303 22.92 -5.33 -0.77
C LEU A 303 21.88 -4.31 -0.30
N TRP A 304 21.66 -4.20 1.01
CA TRP A 304 20.78 -3.18 1.58
C TRP A 304 21.19 -1.76 1.15
N GLY A 305 22.46 -1.41 1.29
CA GLY A 305 22.98 -0.11 0.89
C GLY A 305 22.82 0.16 -0.61
N LEU A 306 23.10 -0.84 -1.46
CA LEU A 306 22.92 -0.75 -2.91
C LEU A 306 21.45 -0.54 -3.30
N MET A 307 20.52 -1.24 -2.64
CA MET A 307 19.08 -1.07 -2.85
C MET A 307 18.61 0.33 -2.47
N VAL A 308 19.05 0.86 -1.33
CA VAL A 308 18.74 2.24 -0.89
C VAL A 308 19.24 3.24 -1.91
N LEU A 309 20.51 3.14 -2.33
CA LEU A 309 21.12 4.04 -3.32
C LEU A 309 20.37 3.97 -4.65
N CYS A 310 20.05 2.77 -5.12
CA CYS A 310 19.27 2.57 -6.34
C CYS A 310 17.91 3.27 -6.28
N CYS A 311 17.17 3.11 -5.19
CA CYS A 311 15.87 3.77 -5.03
C CYS A 311 15.98 5.30 -5.00
N ILE A 312 16.99 5.85 -4.31
CA ILE A 312 17.21 7.29 -4.22
C ILE A 312 17.53 7.89 -5.59
N VAL A 313 18.29 7.20 -6.43
CA VAL A 313 18.73 7.71 -7.73
C VAL A 313 17.69 7.44 -8.82
N PHE A 314 17.27 6.20 -8.99
CA PHE A 314 16.49 5.79 -10.15
C PHE A 314 14.99 6.11 -10.05
N LEU A 315 14.38 6.06 -8.86
CA LEU A 315 12.95 6.37 -8.76
C LEU A 315 12.61 7.83 -9.11
N PRO A 316 13.37 8.85 -8.64
CA PRO A 316 13.18 10.23 -9.08
C PRO A 316 13.47 10.43 -10.57
N LEU A 317 14.48 9.71 -11.13
CA LEU A 317 14.80 9.76 -12.55
C LEU A 317 13.65 9.23 -13.41
N ILE A 318 13.10 8.07 -13.06
CA ILE A 318 11.92 7.48 -13.73
C ILE A 318 10.73 8.45 -13.68
N GLN A 319 10.49 9.05 -12.53
CA GLN A 319 9.44 10.05 -12.37
C GLN A 319 9.68 11.26 -13.29
N HIS A 320 10.90 11.77 -13.36
CA HIS A 320 11.25 12.92 -14.22
C HIS A 320 11.04 12.59 -15.71
N ILE A 321 11.47 11.42 -16.16
CA ILE A 321 11.26 10.94 -17.53
C ILE A 321 9.76 10.86 -17.83
N LYS A 322 8.97 10.25 -16.93
CA LYS A 322 7.52 10.15 -17.10
C LYS A 322 6.85 11.51 -17.21
N THR A 323 7.22 12.48 -16.38
CA THR A 323 6.64 13.84 -16.44
C THR A 323 6.98 14.54 -17.74
N LYS A 324 8.21 14.39 -18.26
CA LYS A 324 8.59 14.95 -19.58
C LYS A 324 7.79 14.33 -20.74
N ILE A 325 7.51 13.04 -20.70
CA ILE A 325 6.72 12.36 -21.74
C ILE A 325 5.27 12.83 -21.70
N THR A 326 4.70 12.97 -20.49
CA THR A 326 3.29 13.39 -20.34
C THR A 326 3.07 14.88 -20.63
N SER A 327 4.08 15.74 -20.46
CA SER A 327 3.99 17.18 -20.77
C SER A 327 4.10 17.48 -22.26
N LYS A 328 4.53 16.54 -23.09
CA LYS A 328 4.62 16.68 -24.56
C LYS A 328 3.37 16.20 -25.31
N LYS A 329 2.41 15.61 -24.58
CA LYS A 329 1.08 15.24 -25.08
C LYS A 329 0.02 16.24 -24.62
#